data_b4b426610dd1d5905a4a6db4f2fee4f4
#
_entry.id   b4b426610dd1d5905a4a6db4f2fee4f4
#
_cell.length_a   1.000
_cell.length_b   1.000
_cell.length_c   1.000
_cell.angle_alpha   90.00
_cell.angle_beta   90.00
_cell.angle_gamma   90.00
#
_symmetry.space_group_name_H-M   'P 1'
#
loop_
_entity.id
_entity.type
_entity.pdbx_description
1 polymer ?
#
loop_
_entity_poly.entity_id
_entity_poly.type
_entity_poly.pdbx_seq_one_letter_code
_entity_poly.pdbx_strand_id
1 'polypeptide(L)'
;DALHEAYGSLTYREQRTVAKHLGFCDTCWSVRKAVLINGEIKYRPIKPMTFEEISYSASRRSDKASERTYNNALEKMQKALLSYLELWE
;
A
#
# COMPACT_ATOMS: atom_id res chain seq x y z
N ASP A 1 12.67 11.12 2.18
CA ASP A 1 11.58 11.56 1.32
C ASP A 1 10.29 11.61 2.12
N ALA A 2 9.52 12.69 1.95
CA ALA A 2 8.30 12.93 2.71
C ALA A 2 7.27 11.80 2.56
N LEU A 3 7.16 11.24 1.35
CA LEU A 3 6.23 10.13 1.09
C LEU A 3 6.64 8.87 1.85
N HIS A 4 7.93 8.54 1.88
CA HIS A 4 8.45 7.40 2.61
C HIS A 4 8.25 7.58 4.12
N GLU A 5 8.46 8.78 4.64
CA GLU A 5 8.24 9.07 6.06
C GLU A 5 6.76 8.94 6.43
N ALA A 6 5.87 9.48 5.58
CA ALA A 6 4.43 9.38 5.79
C ALA A 6 3.97 7.91 5.79
N TYR A 7 4.46 7.13 4.83
CA TYR A 7 4.15 5.69 4.76
C TYR A 7 4.72 4.94 5.96
N GLY A 8 5.94 5.28 6.39
CA GLY A 8 6.59 4.66 7.54
C GLY A 8 5.88 4.91 8.86
N SER A 9 5.06 5.96 8.95
CA SER A 9 4.28 6.25 10.16
C SER A 9 3.03 5.37 10.31
N LEU A 10 2.69 4.61 9.27
CA LEU A 10 1.52 3.72 9.28
C LEU A 10 1.82 2.42 10.02
N THR A 11 0.77 1.78 10.54
CA THR A 11 0.92 0.42 11.07
C THR A 11 1.22 -0.55 9.93
N TYR A 12 1.75 -1.72 10.26
CA TYR A 12 2.04 -2.75 9.26
C TYR A 12 0.80 -3.13 8.45
N ARG A 13 -0.35 -3.26 9.13
CA ARG A 13 -1.61 -3.58 8.45
C ARG A 13 -2.02 -2.48 7.48
N GLU A 14 -1.88 -1.23 7.88
CA GLU A 14 -2.19 -0.08 7.02
C GLU A 14 -1.26 -0.03 5.81
N GLN A 15 0.03 -0.24 6.02
CA GLN A 15 1.02 -0.27 4.93
C GLN A 15 0.67 -1.34 3.89
N ARG A 16 0.37 -2.55 4.34
CA ARG A 16 0.04 -3.65 3.43
C ARG A 16 -1.26 -3.38 2.67
N THR A 17 -2.26 -2.82 3.33
CA THR A 17 -3.54 -2.50 2.68
C THR A 17 -3.35 -1.46 1.58
N VAL A 18 -2.59 -0.40 1.85
CA VAL A 18 -2.29 0.62 0.85
C VAL A 18 -1.51 0.02 -0.32
N ALA A 19 -0.47 -0.75 -0.03
CA ALA A 19 0.36 -1.36 -1.07
C ALA A 19 -0.44 -2.30 -1.96
N LYS A 20 -1.27 -3.15 -1.39
CA LYS A 20 -2.09 -4.10 -2.16
C LYS A 20 -3.13 -3.38 -3.01
N HIS A 21 -3.78 -2.37 -2.46
CA HIS A 21 -4.83 -1.65 -3.19
C HIS A 21 -4.27 -0.82 -4.34
N LEU A 22 -3.12 -0.20 -4.15
CA LEU A 22 -2.48 0.62 -5.18
C LEU A 22 -1.59 -0.20 -6.14
N GLY A 23 -1.21 -1.41 -5.76
CA GLY A 23 -0.44 -2.29 -6.63
C GLY A 23 1.07 -2.03 -6.62
N PHE A 24 1.67 -1.88 -5.44
CA PHE A 24 3.12 -1.79 -5.33
C PHE A 24 3.64 -2.71 -4.21
N CYS A 25 4.95 -2.96 -4.21
CA CYS A 25 5.60 -3.75 -3.16
C CYS A 25 5.83 -2.88 -1.93
N ASP A 26 5.36 -3.31 -0.76
CA ASP A 26 5.49 -2.56 0.47
C ASP A 26 6.93 -2.52 1.02
N THR A 27 7.82 -3.33 0.48
CA THR A 27 9.23 -3.39 0.91
C THR A 27 10.15 -2.58 0.02
N CYS A 28 10.03 -2.75 -1.30
CA CYS A 28 10.95 -2.13 -2.27
C CYS A 28 10.31 -1.01 -3.10
N TRP A 29 9.02 -0.75 -2.94
CA TRP A 29 8.27 0.28 -3.67
C TRP A 29 8.16 0.06 -5.17
N SER A 30 8.55 -1.12 -5.66
CA SER A 30 8.42 -1.46 -7.06
C SER A 30 6.95 -1.69 -7.43
N VAL A 31 6.55 -1.21 -8.61
CA VAL A 31 5.21 -1.47 -9.17
C VAL A 31 5.21 -2.72 -10.03
N ARG A 32 6.35 -3.39 -10.16
CA ARG A 32 6.49 -4.64 -10.93
C ARG A 32 7.09 -5.73 -10.05
N LYS A 33 6.71 -6.95 -10.32
CA LYS A 33 7.24 -8.14 -9.64
C LYS A 33 7.91 -9.06 -10.65
N ALA A 34 8.95 -9.76 -10.20
CA ALA A 34 9.60 -10.79 -10.99
C ALA A 34 8.76 -12.07 -10.96
N VAL A 35 8.51 -12.66 -12.12
CA VAL A 35 7.82 -13.93 -12.25
C VAL A 35 8.66 -14.87 -13.12
N LEU A 36 8.63 -16.16 -12.81
CA LEU A 36 9.33 -17.17 -13.58
C LEU A 36 8.38 -17.76 -14.62
N ILE A 37 8.71 -17.57 -15.89
CA ILE A 37 7.91 -18.09 -17.01
C ILE A 37 8.86 -18.87 -17.92
N ASN A 38 8.60 -20.16 -18.10
CA ASN A 38 9.40 -21.05 -18.95
C ASN A 38 10.91 -20.99 -18.64
N GLY A 39 11.26 -20.91 -17.34
CA GLY A 39 12.64 -20.85 -16.90
C GLY A 39 13.30 -19.47 -17.02
N GLU A 40 12.57 -18.45 -17.46
CA GLU A 40 13.08 -17.10 -17.59
C GLU A 40 12.42 -16.16 -16.58
N ILE A 41 13.20 -15.21 -16.06
CA ILE A 41 12.67 -14.20 -15.15
C ILE A 41 12.11 -13.06 -16.01
N LYS A 42 10.82 -12.76 -15.82
CA LYS A 42 10.15 -11.63 -16.47
C LYS A 42 9.53 -10.72 -15.41
N TYR A 43 9.47 -9.43 -15.70
CA TYR A 43 8.88 -8.45 -14.80
C TYR A 43 7.48 -8.09 -15.28
N ARG A 44 6.51 -8.23 -14.39
CA ARG A 44 5.11 -7.92 -14.69
C ARG A 44 4.56 -6.93 -13.68
N PRO A 45 3.62 -6.05 -14.07
CA PRO A 45 2.98 -5.13 -13.13
C PRO A 45 2.33 -5.89 -11.98
N ILE A 46 2.43 -5.32 -10.78
CA ILE A 46 1.70 -5.82 -9.63
C ILE A 46 0.25 -5.39 -9.81
N LYS A 47 -0.67 -6.36 -9.82
CA LYS A 47 -2.08 -6.07 -10.02
C LYS A 47 -2.69 -5.45 -8.76
N PRO A 48 -3.30 -4.24 -8.85
CA PRO A 48 -4.03 -3.69 -7.71
C PRO A 48 -5.16 -4.62 -7.27
N MET A 49 -5.38 -4.71 -5.96
CA MET A 49 -6.40 -5.56 -5.37
C MET A 49 -7.60 -4.73 -4.92
N THR A 50 -8.79 -5.28 -5.08
CA THR A 50 -9.99 -4.67 -4.50
C THR A 50 -10.01 -4.87 -2.98
N PHE A 51 -10.83 -4.12 -2.26
CA PHE A 51 -10.96 -4.29 -0.81
C PHE A 51 -11.48 -5.68 -0.46
N GLU A 52 -12.36 -6.24 -1.28
CA GLU A 52 -12.85 -7.61 -1.10
C GLU A 52 -11.71 -8.63 -1.18
N GLU A 53 -10.85 -8.51 -2.18
CA GLU A 53 -9.69 -9.38 -2.35
C GLU A 53 -8.71 -9.25 -1.18
N ILE A 54 -8.48 -8.02 -0.73
CA ILE A 54 -7.59 -7.76 0.41
C ILE A 54 -8.16 -8.37 1.69
N SER A 55 -9.45 -8.21 1.92
CA SER A 55 -10.12 -8.78 3.09
C SER A 55 -10.06 -10.29 3.10
N TYR A 56 -10.27 -10.91 1.95
CA TYR A 56 -10.17 -12.36 1.80
C TYR A 56 -8.75 -12.86 2.12
N SER A 57 -7.73 -12.21 1.55
CA SER A 57 -6.34 -12.63 1.75
C SER A 57 -5.85 -12.43 3.18
N ALA A 58 -6.42 -11.44 3.90
CA ALA A 58 -6.05 -11.14 5.28
C ALA A 58 -6.98 -11.83 6.29
N SER A 59 -7.88 -12.69 5.85
CA SER A 59 -8.87 -13.38 6.68
C SER A 59 -9.75 -12.40 7.48
N ARG A 60 -10.04 -11.24 6.89
CA ARG A 60 -10.92 -10.24 7.50
C ARG A 60 -12.37 -10.56 7.18
N ARG A 61 -13.28 -10.12 8.07
CA ARG A 61 -14.70 -10.45 7.97
C ARG A 61 -15.45 -9.74 6.86
N SER A 62 -14.97 -8.56 6.42
CA SER A 62 -15.66 -7.79 5.40
C SER A 62 -14.71 -6.87 4.63
N ASP A 63 -15.13 -6.53 3.41
CA ASP A 63 -14.44 -5.55 2.58
C ASP A 63 -14.43 -4.16 3.22
N LYS A 64 -15.45 -3.83 4.00
CA LYS A 64 -15.51 -2.56 4.73
C LYS A 64 -14.38 -2.41 5.73
N ALA A 65 -13.90 -3.51 6.33
CA ALA A 65 -12.76 -3.46 7.25
C ALA A 65 -11.49 -3.02 6.53
N SER A 66 -11.25 -3.54 5.33
CA SER A 66 -10.09 -3.14 4.51
C SER A 66 -10.23 -1.71 3.99
N GLU A 67 -11.42 -1.32 3.57
CA GLU A 67 -11.69 0.05 3.13
C GLU A 67 -11.45 1.04 4.26
N ARG A 68 -11.91 0.73 5.47
CA ARG A 68 -11.69 1.58 6.64
C ARG A 68 -10.19 1.70 6.95
N THR A 69 -9.47 0.58 6.92
CA THR A 69 -8.02 0.59 7.14
C THR A 69 -7.32 1.46 6.11
N TYR A 70 -7.71 1.34 4.84
CA TYR A 70 -7.16 2.14 3.75
C TYR A 70 -7.44 3.63 3.95
N ASN A 71 -8.68 3.99 4.27
CA ASN A 71 -9.05 5.40 4.47
C ASN A 71 -8.33 6.00 5.68
N ASN A 72 -8.17 5.24 6.76
CA ASN A 72 -7.40 5.68 7.93
C ASN A 72 -5.94 5.90 7.58
N ALA A 73 -5.35 5.01 6.76
CA ALA A 73 -3.99 5.13 6.30
C ALA A 73 -3.80 6.40 5.46
N LEU A 74 -4.70 6.65 4.50
CA LEU A 74 -4.65 7.85 3.67
C LEU A 74 -4.75 9.12 4.51
N GLU A 75 -5.64 9.14 5.50
CA GLU A 75 -5.79 10.27 6.39
C GLU A 75 -4.51 10.56 7.17
N LYS A 76 -3.87 9.51 7.71
CA LYS A 76 -2.58 9.65 8.41
C LYS A 76 -1.49 10.16 7.49
N MET A 77 -1.40 9.63 6.27
CA MET A 77 -0.42 10.08 5.29
C MET A 77 -0.65 11.53 4.91
N GLN A 78 -1.91 11.92 4.72
CA GLN A 78 -2.26 13.29 4.38
C GLN A 78 -1.83 14.26 5.48
N LYS A 79 -2.09 13.93 6.74
CA LYS A 79 -1.67 14.75 7.88
C LYS A 79 -0.15 14.87 7.95
N ALA A 80 0.56 13.77 7.75
CA ALA A 80 2.02 13.79 7.77
C ALA A 80 2.59 14.66 6.65
N LEU A 81 2.02 14.56 5.44
CA LEU A 81 2.45 15.36 4.30
C LEU A 81 2.13 16.85 4.48
N LEU A 82 0.98 17.17 5.07
CA LEU A 82 0.63 18.57 5.37
C LEU A 82 1.62 19.17 6.37
N SER A 83 1.97 18.43 7.43
CA SER A 83 2.96 18.91 8.40
C SER A 83 4.32 19.14 7.73
N TYR A 84 4.70 18.28 6.81
CA TYR A 84 5.95 18.43 6.07
C TYR A 84 5.90 19.70 5.19
N LEU A 85 4.78 19.94 4.50
CA LEU A 85 4.63 21.12 3.66
C LEU A 85 4.65 22.40 4.48
N GLU A 86 4.05 22.41 5.68
CA GLU A 86 4.07 23.55 6.57
C GLU A 86 5.48 23.94 7.00
N LEU A 87 6.38 22.97 7.15
CA LEU A 87 7.77 23.24 7.49
C LEU A 87 8.53 23.93 6.35
N TRP A 88 8.04 23.85 5.14
CA TRP A 88 8.68 24.46 3.96
C TRP A 88 8.16 25.86 3.64
N GLU A 89 7.07 26.25 4.24
CA GLU A 89 6.52 27.59 4.13
C GLU A 89 7.07 28.48 5.24
#